data_794a50817afcbd4adb5f6e73a3963a28
#
_entry.id   794a50817afcbd4adb5f6e73a3963a28
#
_cell.length_a   1.000
_cell.length_b   1.000
_cell.length_c   1.000
_cell.angle_alpha   90.00
_cell.angle_beta   90.00
_cell.angle_gamma   90.00
#
_symmetry.space_group_name_H-M   'P 1'
#
loop_
_entity.id
_entity.type
_entity.pdbx_description
1 polymer ?
#
loop_
_entity_poly.entity_id
_entity_poly.type
_entity_poly.pdbx_seq_one_letter_code
_entity_poly.pdbx_strand_id
1 'polypeptide(L)'
;MRLLLGILLAIPISAPLSAPVFAASVDGAKIHWTSKGSGKEAVILVHGWTCDETSWDFQVPELSRNYRVITLDLPGHGKSDPPKDGKFSMTVFARAVEAVRADAKVDKAVLVGHSMGTPVIREYARLYPQHVAGLVPVDGLLIIGGPGRAGRGAPDPAAMTGPQGMKARETMIRGMFTPATPAAIQQHVLKMMLAAPEATASGAMLATFDTANLNNEVSTAPVLGIYAGNAPMTNRENLKKAFPNSEYVQVAGTGHFVMMERPDEFNRLLLAFLGKIKY
;
A
#
# COMPACT_ATOMS: atom_id res chain seq x y z
N MET A 1 16.12 -8.06 -70.33
CA MET A 1 15.47 -8.84 -69.24
C MET A 1 16.24 -8.47 -67.97
N ARG A 2 15.72 -7.51 -67.17
CA ARG A 2 16.36 -7.03 -65.94
C ARG A 2 15.62 -7.68 -64.77
N LEU A 3 16.31 -8.55 -63.99
CA LEU A 3 15.81 -9.09 -62.73
C LEU A 3 15.85 -7.99 -61.66
N LEU A 4 14.69 -7.66 -61.08
CA LEU A 4 14.57 -6.85 -59.85
C LEU A 4 14.67 -7.80 -58.66
N LEU A 5 15.76 -7.69 -57.91
CA LEU A 5 15.94 -8.40 -56.62
C LEU A 5 15.25 -7.58 -55.53
N GLY A 6 14.12 -8.07 -55.06
CA GLY A 6 13.42 -7.46 -53.94
C GLY A 6 14.09 -7.85 -52.58
N ILE A 7 14.63 -6.86 -51.87
CA ILE A 7 15.14 -7.05 -50.53
C ILE A 7 13.95 -7.00 -49.55
N LEU A 8 13.60 -8.14 -48.97
CA LEU A 8 12.70 -8.19 -47.82
C LEU A 8 13.45 -7.70 -46.57
N LEU A 9 13.13 -6.51 -46.07
CA LEU A 9 13.54 -6.05 -44.75
C LEU A 9 12.69 -6.79 -43.68
N ALA A 10 13.30 -7.70 -42.95
CA ALA A 10 12.72 -8.29 -41.77
C ALA A 10 12.68 -7.27 -40.63
N ILE A 11 11.48 -6.86 -40.21
CA ILE A 11 11.28 -6.03 -39.03
C ILE A 11 11.51 -6.94 -37.79
N PRO A 12 12.43 -6.64 -36.88
CA PRO A 12 12.59 -7.42 -35.66
C PRO A 12 11.35 -7.23 -34.79
N ILE A 13 10.60 -8.31 -34.55
CA ILE A 13 9.57 -8.36 -33.53
C ILE A 13 10.30 -8.28 -32.18
N SER A 14 10.29 -7.11 -31.56
CA SER A 14 10.74 -6.96 -30.17
C SER A 14 9.77 -7.74 -29.26
N ALA A 15 10.25 -8.84 -28.70
CA ALA A 15 9.52 -9.53 -27.62
C ALA A 15 9.25 -8.55 -26.47
N PRO A 16 8.07 -8.60 -25.83
CA PRO A 16 7.82 -7.77 -24.67
C PRO A 16 8.86 -8.15 -23.58
N LEU A 17 9.66 -7.18 -23.16
CA LEU A 17 10.49 -7.33 -21.98
C LEU A 17 9.56 -7.59 -20.80
N SER A 18 9.47 -8.85 -20.38
CA SER A 18 8.87 -9.17 -19.09
C SER A 18 9.66 -8.42 -18.01
N ALA A 19 8.98 -7.56 -17.25
CA ALA A 19 9.61 -6.90 -16.11
C ALA A 19 10.22 -7.98 -15.20
N PRO A 20 11.48 -7.83 -14.75
CA PRO A 20 12.10 -8.82 -13.90
C PRO A 20 11.27 -8.97 -12.62
N VAL A 21 10.88 -10.21 -12.29
CA VAL A 21 10.25 -10.53 -11.01
C VAL A 21 11.37 -10.59 -9.99
N PHE A 22 11.48 -9.55 -9.18
CA PHE A 22 12.44 -9.52 -8.06
C PHE A 22 11.81 -10.19 -6.85
N ALA A 23 12.58 -10.95 -6.09
CA ALA A 23 12.13 -11.66 -4.90
C ALA A 23 13.00 -11.24 -3.71
N ALA A 24 12.62 -10.14 -3.03
CA ALA A 24 13.13 -9.81 -1.71
C ALA A 24 12.72 -10.91 -0.71
N SER A 25 13.40 -11.00 0.43
CA SER A 25 13.08 -12.00 1.45
C SER A 25 13.13 -11.39 2.84
N VAL A 26 12.18 -11.77 3.69
CA VAL A 26 12.16 -11.46 5.12
C VAL A 26 11.97 -12.75 5.91
N ASP A 27 12.91 -13.07 6.79
CA ASP A 27 12.93 -14.30 7.61
C ASP A 27 12.65 -15.58 6.79
N GLY A 28 13.19 -15.62 5.55
CA GLY A 28 13.02 -16.74 4.62
C GLY A 28 11.69 -16.77 3.86
N ALA A 29 10.77 -15.85 4.10
CA ALA A 29 9.57 -15.66 3.30
C ALA A 29 9.89 -14.77 2.07
N LYS A 30 9.55 -15.24 0.86
CA LYS A 30 9.76 -14.49 -0.38
C LYS A 30 8.71 -13.39 -0.50
N ILE A 31 9.14 -12.21 -0.87
CA ILE A 31 8.28 -11.03 -1.06
C ILE A 31 8.22 -10.70 -2.54
N HIS A 32 7.01 -10.76 -3.09
CA HIS A 32 6.75 -10.31 -4.45
C HIS A 32 6.74 -8.79 -4.52
N TRP A 33 7.43 -8.24 -5.50
CA TRP A 33 7.41 -6.82 -5.77
C TRP A 33 7.68 -6.53 -7.25
N THR A 34 7.24 -5.36 -7.71
CA THR A 34 7.48 -4.88 -9.06
C THR A 34 8.04 -3.46 -9.05
N SER A 35 8.69 -3.07 -10.14
CA SER A 35 9.20 -1.71 -10.32
C SER A 35 8.91 -1.21 -11.72
N LYS A 36 8.36 0.01 -11.82
CA LYS A 36 8.15 0.73 -13.08
C LYS A 36 8.76 2.12 -13.01
N GLY A 37 9.11 2.67 -14.18
CA GLY A 37 9.81 3.94 -14.27
C GLY A 37 11.29 3.81 -13.93
N SER A 38 11.97 4.96 -13.93
CA SER A 38 13.43 5.05 -13.71
C SER A 38 13.74 6.33 -12.92
N GLY A 39 14.98 6.41 -12.42
CA GLY A 39 15.44 7.57 -11.67
C GLY A 39 15.88 7.20 -10.25
N LYS A 40 16.40 8.22 -9.56
CA LYS A 40 16.86 8.08 -8.16
C LYS A 40 15.72 8.29 -7.17
N GLU A 41 14.71 9.07 -7.54
CA GLU A 41 13.55 9.39 -6.73
C GLU A 41 12.56 8.24 -6.79
N ALA A 42 12.34 7.59 -5.66
CA ALA A 42 11.51 6.40 -5.57
C ALA A 42 10.27 6.62 -4.73
N VAL A 43 9.19 5.96 -5.14
CA VAL A 43 7.92 5.88 -4.42
C VAL A 43 7.60 4.41 -4.18
N ILE A 44 7.40 4.02 -2.93
CA ILE A 44 6.98 2.66 -2.54
C ILE A 44 5.52 2.69 -2.12
N LEU A 45 4.69 1.91 -2.81
CA LEU A 45 3.25 1.83 -2.61
C LEU A 45 2.89 0.58 -1.80
N VAL A 46 2.34 0.78 -0.60
CA VAL A 46 2.03 -0.27 0.38
C VAL A 46 0.52 -0.41 0.53
N HIS A 47 -0.01 -1.57 0.16
CA HIS A 47 -1.44 -1.85 0.15
C HIS A 47 -2.04 -2.06 1.56
N GLY A 48 -3.37 -2.17 1.62
CA GLY A 48 -4.15 -2.39 2.84
C GLY A 48 -4.35 -3.86 3.21
N TRP A 49 -5.13 -4.08 4.28
CA TRP A 49 -5.54 -5.40 4.75
C TRP A 49 -6.19 -6.23 3.65
N THR A 50 -5.74 -7.46 3.45
CA THR A 50 -6.19 -8.43 2.42
C THR A 50 -6.15 -7.93 0.97
N CYS A 51 -5.55 -6.77 0.72
CA CYS A 51 -5.28 -6.27 -0.62
C CYS A 51 -3.99 -6.87 -1.19
N ASP A 52 -3.64 -6.47 -2.42
CA ASP A 52 -2.39 -6.77 -3.10
C ASP A 52 -1.89 -5.56 -3.92
N GLU A 53 -0.81 -5.75 -4.68
CA GLU A 53 -0.20 -4.68 -5.51
C GLU A 53 -1.18 -4.04 -6.51
N THR A 54 -2.25 -4.76 -6.94
CA THR A 54 -3.23 -4.23 -7.91
C THR A 54 -4.07 -3.08 -7.37
N SER A 55 -4.03 -2.86 -6.05
CA SER A 55 -4.62 -1.66 -5.42
C SER A 55 -4.08 -0.35 -6.03
N TRP A 56 -2.92 -0.41 -6.69
CA TRP A 56 -2.19 0.74 -7.21
C TRP A 56 -2.17 0.83 -8.74
N ASP A 57 -3.00 0.04 -9.44
CA ASP A 57 -3.02 -0.03 -10.90
C ASP A 57 -3.27 1.33 -11.59
N PHE A 58 -3.98 2.24 -10.92
CA PHE A 58 -4.21 3.60 -11.43
C PHE A 58 -3.08 4.59 -11.11
N GLN A 59 -2.23 4.29 -10.13
CA GLN A 59 -1.12 5.15 -9.71
C GLN A 59 0.16 4.83 -10.47
N VAL A 60 0.45 3.55 -10.65
CA VAL A 60 1.71 3.09 -11.24
C VAL A 60 1.97 3.69 -12.63
N PRO A 61 1.02 3.70 -13.59
CA PRO A 61 1.27 4.27 -14.92
C PRO A 61 1.57 5.77 -14.88
N GLU A 62 0.88 6.51 -14.02
CA GLU A 62 1.02 7.97 -13.95
C GLU A 62 2.32 8.38 -13.27
N LEU A 63 2.59 7.80 -12.10
CA LEU A 63 3.79 8.11 -11.32
C LEU A 63 5.07 7.66 -12.03
N SER A 64 5.04 6.53 -12.74
CA SER A 64 6.23 5.96 -13.39
C SER A 64 6.77 6.80 -14.57
N ARG A 65 6.06 7.84 -14.97
CA ARG A 65 6.55 8.82 -15.97
C ARG A 65 7.71 9.66 -15.42
N ASN A 66 7.70 9.92 -14.11
CA ASN A 66 8.67 10.84 -13.47
C ASN A 66 9.45 10.20 -12.32
N TYR A 67 8.95 9.13 -11.73
CA TYR A 67 9.51 8.48 -10.54
C TYR A 67 9.76 6.99 -10.79
N ARG A 68 10.64 6.42 -10.00
CA ARG A 68 10.73 4.97 -9.88
C ARG A 68 9.66 4.48 -8.90
N VAL A 69 8.64 3.81 -9.42
CA VAL A 69 7.50 3.32 -8.62
C VAL A 69 7.71 1.85 -8.29
N ILE A 70 7.61 1.53 -7.02
CA ILE A 70 7.75 0.17 -6.49
C ILE A 70 6.44 -0.20 -5.81
N THR A 71 5.88 -1.35 -6.20
CA THR A 71 4.76 -1.99 -5.52
C THR A 71 5.23 -3.31 -4.93
N LEU A 72 4.58 -3.76 -3.87
CA LEU A 72 4.86 -5.06 -3.26
C LEU A 72 3.58 -5.67 -2.73
N ASP A 73 3.59 -6.99 -2.62
CA ASP A 73 2.62 -7.72 -1.81
C ASP A 73 3.22 -7.94 -0.42
N LEU A 74 2.53 -7.49 0.63
CA LEU A 74 2.96 -7.71 2.01
C LEU A 74 2.98 -9.22 2.35
N PRO A 75 3.77 -9.69 3.32
CA PRO A 75 3.79 -11.09 3.74
C PRO A 75 2.40 -11.70 3.89
N GLY A 76 2.16 -12.83 3.21
CA GLY A 76 0.89 -13.54 3.19
C GLY A 76 -0.19 -12.99 2.25
N HIS A 77 0.06 -11.86 1.59
CA HIS A 77 -0.84 -11.24 0.63
C HIS A 77 -0.39 -11.49 -0.80
N GLY A 78 -1.34 -11.46 -1.74
CA GLY A 78 -1.07 -11.58 -3.17
C GLY A 78 -0.20 -12.78 -3.51
N LYS A 79 0.99 -12.54 -4.04
CA LYS A 79 1.99 -13.53 -4.48
C LYS A 79 3.13 -13.72 -3.48
N SER A 80 3.10 -13.04 -2.33
CA SER A 80 4.11 -13.15 -1.28
C SER A 80 3.87 -14.34 -0.36
N ASP A 81 4.97 -14.99 0.07
CA ASP A 81 4.90 -16.04 1.09
C ASP A 81 4.35 -15.45 2.42
N PRO A 82 3.60 -16.23 3.21
CA PRO A 82 3.27 -15.85 4.58
C PRO A 82 4.54 -15.87 5.46
N PRO A 83 4.52 -15.18 6.63
CA PRO A 83 5.57 -15.31 7.62
C PRO A 83 5.79 -16.78 7.97
N LYS A 84 7.04 -17.25 8.03
CA LYS A 84 7.37 -18.69 8.23
C LYS A 84 6.93 -19.22 9.58
N ASP A 85 6.88 -18.35 10.59
CA ASP A 85 6.38 -18.69 11.94
C ASP A 85 4.87 -18.45 12.11
N GLY A 86 4.18 -18.05 11.05
CA GLY A 86 2.76 -17.71 11.04
C GLY A 86 2.39 -16.43 11.81
N LYS A 87 3.37 -15.65 12.29
CA LYS A 87 3.12 -14.46 13.09
C LYS A 87 3.15 -13.18 12.23
N PHE A 88 2.02 -12.53 12.16
CA PHE A 88 1.89 -11.23 11.50
C PHE A 88 2.12 -10.10 12.51
N SER A 89 2.85 -9.05 12.10
CA SER A 89 3.04 -7.83 12.87
C SER A 89 3.38 -6.66 11.95
N MET A 90 3.17 -5.42 12.42
CA MET A 90 3.58 -4.24 11.67
C MET A 90 5.10 -4.22 11.45
N THR A 91 5.88 -4.72 12.40
CA THR A 91 7.34 -4.86 12.27
C THR A 91 7.73 -5.83 11.15
N VAL A 92 7.07 -6.99 11.03
CA VAL A 92 7.30 -7.94 9.92
C VAL A 92 6.96 -7.29 8.58
N PHE A 93 5.84 -6.57 8.48
CA PHE A 93 5.46 -5.86 7.28
C PHE A 93 6.45 -4.74 6.93
N ALA A 94 6.89 -3.94 7.91
CA ALA A 94 7.89 -2.89 7.70
C ALA A 94 9.25 -3.46 7.26
N ARG A 95 9.67 -4.60 7.80
CA ARG A 95 10.89 -5.31 7.37
C ARG A 95 10.77 -5.86 5.94
N ALA A 96 9.57 -6.25 5.52
CA ALA A 96 9.33 -6.65 4.12
C ALA A 96 9.47 -5.45 3.17
N VAL A 97 8.96 -4.28 3.54
CA VAL A 97 9.18 -3.03 2.79
C VAL A 97 10.66 -2.69 2.71
N GLU A 98 11.42 -2.84 3.81
CA GLU A 98 12.87 -2.61 3.82
C GLU A 98 13.63 -3.60 2.93
N ALA A 99 13.27 -4.89 2.97
CA ALA A 99 13.87 -5.89 2.11
C ALA A 99 13.67 -5.55 0.62
N VAL A 100 12.47 -5.10 0.26
CA VAL A 100 12.17 -4.64 -1.11
C VAL A 100 12.96 -3.38 -1.47
N ARG A 101 13.03 -2.37 -0.59
CA ARG A 101 13.83 -1.16 -0.82
C ARG A 101 15.30 -1.51 -1.07
N ALA A 102 15.86 -2.37 -0.24
CA ALA A 102 17.27 -2.79 -0.33
C ALA A 102 17.54 -3.59 -1.61
N ASP A 103 16.69 -4.56 -1.96
CA ASP A 103 16.79 -5.35 -3.19
C ASP A 103 16.64 -4.45 -4.44
N ALA A 104 15.74 -3.47 -4.38
CA ALA A 104 15.58 -2.45 -5.40
C ALA A 104 16.75 -1.44 -5.45
N LYS A 105 17.71 -1.48 -4.52
CA LYS A 105 18.85 -0.56 -4.43
C LYS A 105 18.41 0.92 -4.41
N VAL A 106 17.36 1.20 -3.65
CA VAL A 106 16.86 2.56 -3.42
C VAL A 106 17.46 3.06 -2.11
N ASP A 107 18.00 4.28 -2.09
CA ASP A 107 18.54 4.88 -0.87
C ASP A 107 17.41 5.40 0.02
N LYS A 108 16.60 6.32 -0.50
CA LYS A 108 15.43 6.87 0.18
C LYS A 108 14.19 6.79 -0.72
N ALA A 109 13.03 6.69 -0.11
CA ALA A 109 11.76 6.67 -0.82
C ALA A 109 10.68 7.48 -0.09
N VAL A 110 9.72 7.97 -0.85
CA VAL A 110 8.41 8.34 -0.30
C VAL A 110 7.59 7.06 -0.18
N LEU A 111 7.05 6.80 1.02
CA LEU A 111 6.20 5.65 1.27
C LEU A 111 4.74 6.07 1.28
N VAL A 112 3.93 5.41 0.47
CA VAL A 112 2.47 5.62 0.38
C VAL A 112 1.78 4.40 0.95
N GLY A 113 1.00 4.55 2.01
CA GLY A 113 0.37 3.42 2.70
C GLY A 113 -1.14 3.56 2.80
N HIS A 114 -1.87 2.66 2.14
CA HIS A 114 -3.33 2.62 2.20
C HIS A 114 -3.83 1.80 3.39
N SER A 115 -4.80 2.32 4.13
CA SER A 115 -5.49 1.57 5.20
C SER A 115 -4.49 0.97 6.21
N MET A 116 -4.38 -0.36 6.32
CA MET A 116 -3.35 -1.08 7.08
C MET A 116 -1.92 -0.70 6.64
N GLY A 117 -1.71 -0.32 5.40
CA GLY A 117 -0.42 0.19 4.93
C GLY A 117 0.03 1.45 5.67
N THR A 118 -0.89 2.23 6.25
CA THR A 118 -0.54 3.42 7.07
C THR A 118 0.26 3.07 8.33
N PRO A 119 -0.18 2.18 9.23
CA PRO A 119 0.66 1.74 10.34
C PRO A 119 1.93 1.03 9.89
N VAL A 120 1.94 0.34 8.74
CA VAL A 120 3.17 -0.26 8.18
C VAL A 120 4.21 0.80 7.83
N ILE A 121 3.84 1.85 7.06
CA ILE A 121 4.81 2.91 6.72
C ILE A 121 5.23 3.74 7.93
N ARG A 122 4.38 3.86 8.95
CA ARG A 122 4.72 4.50 10.22
C ARG A 122 5.75 3.68 10.99
N GLU A 123 5.55 2.36 11.10
CA GLU A 123 6.52 1.45 11.72
C GLU A 123 7.83 1.42 10.93
N TYR A 124 7.76 1.46 9.60
CA TYR A 124 8.94 1.59 8.74
C TYR A 124 9.72 2.87 9.06
N ALA A 125 9.05 4.01 9.17
CA ALA A 125 9.70 5.28 9.48
C ALA A 125 10.35 5.29 10.88
N ARG A 126 9.80 4.53 11.83
CA ARG A 126 10.38 4.32 13.15
C ARG A 126 11.66 3.48 13.11
N LEU A 127 11.64 2.39 12.33
CA LEU A 127 12.76 1.44 12.25
C LEU A 127 13.88 1.93 11.33
N TYR A 128 13.54 2.63 10.25
CA TYR A 128 14.45 3.01 9.18
C TYR A 128 14.32 4.50 8.78
N PRO A 129 14.39 5.44 9.74
CA PRO A 129 14.15 6.86 9.48
C PRO A 129 15.09 7.45 8.41
N GLN A 130 16.31 6.92 8.28
CA GLN A 130 17.31 7.35 7.31
C GLN A 130 16.90 7.07 5.85
N HIS A 131 15.97 6.14 5.61
CA HIS A 131 15.49 5.75 4.28
C HIS A 131 14.14 6.37 3.89
N VAL A 132 13.61 7.27 4.74
CA VAL A 132 12.33 7.97 4.51
C VAL A 132 12.57 9.35 3.92
N ALA A 133 12.08 9.59 2.70
CA ALA A 133 12.02 10.92 2.10
C ALA A 133 10.70 11.64 2.45
N GLY A 134 9.61 10.89 2.63
CA GLY A 134 8.29 11.40 3.02
C GLY A 134 7.30 10.26 3.22
N LEU A 135 6.15 10.57 3.83
CA LEU A 135 5.09 9.60 4.11
C LEU A 135 3.75 10.10 3.58
N VAL A 136 2.97 9.18 3.00
CA VAL A 136 1.61 9.48 2.53
C VAL A 136 0.63 8.44 3.09
N PRO A 137 0.07 8.69 4.29
CA PRO A 137 -1.08 7.94 4.80
C PRO A 137 -2.30 8.13 3.88
N VAL A 138 -2.91 7.03 3.44
CA VAL A 138 -4.08 7.02 2.57
C VAL A 138 -5.22 6.30 3.26
N ASP A 139 -6.22 7.04 3.69
CA ASP A 139 -7.42 6.58 4.41
C ASP A 139 -7.14 5.48 5.45
N GLY A 140 -6.04 5.65 6.17
CA GLY A 140 -5.50 4.66 7.08
C GLY A 140 -5.64 5.04 8.54
N LEU A 141 -5.60 4.03 9.38
CA LEU A 141 -5.74 4.16 10.82
C LEU A 141 -4.45 4.70 11.43
N LEU A 142 -4.53 5.87 12.07
CA LEU A 142 -3.50 6.38 12.96
C LEU A 142 -3.95 6.20 14.41
N ILE A 143 -3.61 5.07 14.99
CA ILE A 143 -3.82 4.85 16.42
C ILE A 143 -2.68 5.55 17.16
N ILE A 144 -3.03 6.57 17.93
CA ILE A 144 -2.12 7.23 18.87
C ILE A 144 -2.44 6.70 20.25
N GLY A 145 -1.42 6.14 20.91
CA GLY A 145 -1.57 5.48 22.20
C GLY A 145 -2.14 6.40 23.27
N GLY A 146 -2.93 5.81 24.15
CA GLY A 146 -3.46 6.41 25.37
C GLY A 146 -4.11 5.36 26.26
N PRO A 147 -4.13 5.52 27.60
CA PRO A 147 -4.78 4.59 28.49
C PRO A 147 -6.26 4.39 28.09
N GLY A 148 -6.69 3.13 27.91
CA GLY A 148 -8.08 2.78 27.64
C GLY A 148 -8.50 2.66 26.17
N ARG A 149 -7.61 2.85 25.20
CA ARG A 149 -7.91 2.63 23.77
C ARG A 149 -7.38 1.30 23.21
N ALA A 150 -6.59 0.58 23.97
CA ALA A 150 -6.11 -0.74 23.60
C ALA A 150 -7.29 -1.70 23.35
N GLY A 151 -7.35 -2.27 22.16
CA GLY A 151 -8.32 -3.33 21.82
C GLY A 151 -9.77 -2.91 21.61
N ARG A 152 -10.14 -1.63 21.69
CA ARG A 152 -11.50 -1.20 21.38
C ARG A 152 -11.71 -1.12 19.87
N GLY A 153 -12.52 -2.05 19.35
CA GLY A 153 -12.95 -2.08 17.96
C GLY A 153 -12.16 -3.03 17.06
N ALA A 154 -11.17 -3.78 17.59
CA ALA A 154 -10.58 -4.88 16.84
C ALA A 154 -11.68 -5.95 16.59
N PRO A 155 -11.93 -6.35 15.32
CA PRO A 155 -12.79 -7.48 15.05
C PRO A 155 -12.23 -8.74 15.72
N ASP A 156 -13.10 -9.63 16.20
CA ASP A 156 -12.69 -10.95 16.68
C ASP A 156 -12.02 -11.71 15.51
N PRO A 157 -10.75 -12.11 15.61
CA PRO A 157 -10.08 -12.83 14.54
C PRO A 157 -10.72 -14.17 14.20
N ALA A 158 -11.34 -14.83 15.19
CA ALA A 158 -12.09 -16.06 14.98
C ALA A 158 -13.32 -15.83 14.08
N ALA A 159 -13.90 -14.62 14.13
CA ALA A 159 -15.00 -14.23 13.26
C ALA A 159 -14.58 -14.04 11.78
N MET A 160 -13.27 -14.10 11.46
CA MET A 160 -12.73 -13.96 10.10
C MET A 160 -12.45 -15.29 9.42
N THR A 161 -12.71 -16.43 10.07
CA THR A 161 -12.36 -17.78 9.59
C THR A 161 -13.59 -18.64 9.33
N GLY A 162 -13.43 -19.65 8.47
CA GLY A 162 -14.50 -20.57 8.05
C GLY A 162 -15.59 -19.89 7.19
N PRO A 163 -16.66 -20.62 6.86
CA PRO A 163 -17.75 -20.10 6.00
C PRO A 163 -18.41 -18.83 6.54
N GLN A 164 -18.57 -18.71 7.86
CA GLN A 164 -19.11 -17.51 8.50
C GLN A 164 -18.10 -16.34 8.42
N GLY A 165 -16.80 -16.64 8.55
CA GLY A 165 -15.73 -15.66 8.39
C GLY A 165 -15.65 -15.07 6.99
N MET A 166 -15.83 -15.86 5.96
CA MET A 166 -15.88 -15.37 4.57
C MET A 166 -17.04 -14.37 4.39
N LYS A 167 -18.23 -14.69 4.93
CA LYS A 167 -19.39 -13.79 4.87
C LYS A 167 -19.17 -12.51 5.68
N ALA A 168 -18.53 -12.61 6.85
CA ALA A 168 -18.19 -11.46 7.68
C ALA A 168 -17.19 -10.54 6.96
N ARG A 169 -16.16 -11.11 6.32
CA ARG A 169 -15.19 -10.38 5.50
C ARG A 169 -15.89 -9.66 4.35
N GLU A 170 -16.74 -10.35 3.59
CA GLU A 170 -17.49 -9.73 2.49
C GLU A 170 -18.35 -8.56 2.99
N THR A 171 -19.07 -8.74 4.10
CA THR A 171 -19.90 -7.68 4.71
C THR A 171 -19.02 -6.47 5.10
N MET A 172 -17.87 -6.70 5.72
CA MET A 172 -16.92 -5.65 6.07
C MET A 172 -16.42 -4.90 4.84
N ILE A 173 -16.01 -5.62 3.78
CA ILE A 173 -15.51 -5.02 2.54
C ILE A 173 -16.60 -4.18 1.88
N ARG A 174 -17.83 -4.68 1.81
CA ARG A 174 -18.97 -3.91 1.25
C ARG A 174 -19.26 -2.64 2.05
N GLY A 175 -19.03 -2.66 3.36
CA GLY A 175 -19.13 -1.47 4.21
C GLY A 175 -18.06 -0.39 3.97
N MET A 176 -17.02 -0.70 3.21
CA MET A 176 -15.98 0.26 2.81
C MET A 176 -16.40 1.12 1.60
N PHE A 177 -17.45 0.73 0.90
CA PHE A 177 -17.94 1.45 -0.28
C PHE A 177 -18.98 2.51 0.10
N THR A 178 -19.12 3.49 -0.78
CA THR A 178 -20.23 4.46 -0.76
C THR A 178 -21.16 4.19 -1.94
N PRO A 179 -22.37 4.75 -1.98
CA PRO A 179 -23.23 4.67 -3.15
C PRO A 179 -22.60 5.23 -4.44
N ALA A 180 -21.57 6.09 -4.30
CA ALA A 180 -20.83 6.68 -5.42
C ALA A 180 -19.65 5.81 -5.90
N THR A 181 -19.27 4.76 -5.15
CA THR A 181 -18.17 3.87 -5.54
C THR A 181 -18.52 3.10 -6.82
N PRO A 182 -17.77 3.24 -7.92
CA PRO A 182 -18.09 2.59 -9.20
C PRO A 182 -18.18 1.07 -9.06
N ALA A 183 -19.15 0.44 -9.73
CA ALA A 183 -19.38 -1.00 -9.65
C ALA A 183 -18.16 -1.84 -10.05
N ALA A 184 -17.38 -1.39 -11.04
CA ALA A 184 -16.15 -2.05 -11.44
C ALA A 184 -15.10 -2.07 -10.33
N ILE A 185 -14.98 -0.96 -9.55
CA ILE A 185 -14.08 -0.87 -8.39
C ILE A 185 -14.57 -1.80 -7.29
N GLN A 186 -15.88 -1.81 -6.98
CA GLN A 186 -16.44 -2.72 -5.99
C GLN A 186 -16.14 -4.19 -6.32
N GLN A 187 -16.33 -4.59 -7.59
CA GLN A 187 -16.05 -5.96 -8.05
C GLN A 187 -14.56 -6.31 -7.94
N HIS A 188 -13.67 -5.40 -8.37
CA HIS A 188 -12.23 -5.60 -8.26
C HIS A 188 -11.79 -5.76 -6.81
N VAL A 189 -12.21 -4.86 -5.93
CA VAL A 189 -11.87 -4.88 -4.50
C VAL A 189 -12.40 -6.15 -3.82
N LEU A 190 -13.65 -6.54 -4.08
CA LEU A 190 -14.21 -7.78 -3.53
C LEU A 190 -13.41 -9.00 -3.98
N LYS A 191 -13.10 -9.10 -5.28
CA LYS A 191 -12.29 -10.20 -5.82
C LYS A 191 -10.91 -10.26 -5.18
N MET A 192 -10.20 -9.14 -5.11
CA MET A 192 -8.87 -9.02 -4.53
C MET A 192 -8.87 -9.39 -3.05
N MET A 193 -9.72 -8.75 -2.24
CA MET A 193 -9.68 -8.91 -0.78
C MET A 193 -10.19 -10.28 -0.30
N LEU A 194 -11.17 -10.86 -0.99
CA LEU A 194 -11.69 -12.19 -0.64
C LEU A 194 -10.76 -13.32 -1.09
N ALA A 195 -9.83 -13.07 -2.01
CA ALA A 195 -8.82 -14.04 -2.42
C ALA A 195 -7.73 -14.28 -1.35
N ALA A 196 -7.55 -13.36 -0.40
CA ALA A 196 -6.55 -13.52 0.64
C ALA A 196 -6.86 -14.70 1.55
N PRO A 197 -5.84 -15.54 1.92
CA PRO A 197 -6.01 -16.67 2.82
C PRO A 197 -6.59 -16.26 4.19
N GLU A 198 -7.37 -17.14 4.82
CA GLU A 198 -7.98 -16.87 6.13
C GLU A 198 -6.94 -16.56 7.22
N ALA A 199 -5.83 -17.30 7.23
CA ALA A 199 -4.74 -17.05 8.17
C ALA A 199 -4.13 -15.65 8.00
N THR A 200 -4.02 -15.17 6.75
CA THR A 200 -3.58 -13.81 6.44
C THR A 200 -4.62 -12.79 6.89
N ALA A 201 -5.90 -13.01 6.56
CA ALA A 201 -6.96 -12.09 6.94
C ALA A 201 -7.04 -11.90 8.45
N SER A 202 -7.02 -12.98 9.21
CA SER A 202 -7.08 -12.94 10.67
C SER A 202 -5.78 -12.43 11.30
N GLY A 203 -4.62 -12.93 10.87
CA GLY A 203 -3.33 -12.51 11.42
C GLY A 203 -2.98 -11.05 11.13
N ALA A 204 -3.23 -10.56 9.92
CA ALA A 204 -2.99 -9.16 9.56
C ALA A 204 -3.98 -8.20 10.27
N MET A 205 -5.22 -8.65 10.52
CA MET A 205 -6.20 -7.88 11.30
C MET A 205 -5.73 -7.73 12.75
N LEU A 206 -5.30 -8.83 13.40
CA LEU A 206 -4.70 -8.79 14.74
C LEU A 206 -3.52 -7.82 14.78
N ALA A 207 -2.60 -7.96 13.82
CA ALA A 207 -1.42 -7.11 13.74
C ALA A 207 -1.79 -5.61 13.60
N THR A 208 -2.87 -5.29 12.88
CA THR A 208 -3.31 -3.89 12.68
C THR A 208 -3.76 -3.24 13.98
N PHE A 209 -4.41 -4.02 14.86
CA PHE A 209 -4.95 -3.51 16.13
C PHE A 209 -4.07 -3.86 17.35
N ASP A 210 -2.88 -4.42 17.13
CA ASP A 210 -1.95 -4.71 18.21
C ASP A 210 -1.52 -3.42 18.92
N THR A 211 -1.65 -3.43 20.24
CA THR A 211 -1.28 -2.30 21.09
C THR A 211 0.20 -1.97 21.10
N ALA A 212 1.06 -2.94 20.76
CA ALA A 212 2.49 -2.71 20.56
C ALA A 212 2.80 -1.69 19.45
N ASN A 213 1.86 -1.49 18.51
CA ASN A 213 1.96 -0.48 17.45
C ASN A 213 1.58 0.94 17.92
N LEU A 214 1.13 1.08 19.16
CA LEU A 214 0.71 2.37 19.76
C LEU A 214 1.91 3.15 20.30
N ASN A 215 2.92 3.36 19.47
CA ASN A 215 4.02 4.23 19.88
C ASN A 215 3.62 5.71 19.72
N ASN A 216 4.14 6.56 20.59
CA ASN A 216 3.94 8.01 20.57
C ASN A 216 5.09 8.74 19.87
N GLU A 217 5.94 8.01 19.13
CA GLU A 217 7.03 8.62 18.40
C GLU A 217 6.51 9.55 17.31
N VAL A 218 7.06 10.76 17.30
CA VAL A 218 6.71 11.80 16.36
C VAL A 218 7.76 11.81 15.25
N SER A 219 7.33 11.62 14.01
CA SER A 219 8.21 11.77 12.85
C SER A 219 8.21 13.20 12.34
N THR A 220 9.39 13.71 12.00
CA THR A 220 9.58 15.04 11.39
C THR A 220 9.61 15.00 9.87
N ALA A 221 9.52 13.82 9.27
CA ALA A 221 9.45 13.67 7.82
C ALA A 221 8.27 14.47 7.23
N PRO A 222 8.37 14.96 5.99
CA PRO A 222 7.22 15.52 5.28
C PRO A 222 6.09 14.51 5.16
N VAL A 223 4.84 14.91 5.45
CA VAL A 223 3.69 14.02 5.41
C VAL A 223 2.51 14.68 4.71
N LEU A 224 1.91 13.96 3.76
CA LEU A 224 0.61 14.28 3.16
C LEU A 224 -0.39 13.17 3.52
N GLY A 225 -1.38 13.47 4.34
CA GLY A 225 -2.53 12.58 4.56
C GLY A 225 -3.62 12.80 3.53
N ILE A 226 -4.00 11.75 2.79
CA ILE A 226 -5.13 11.78 1.82
C ILE A 226 -6.22 10.85 2.33
N TYR A 227 -7.40 11.40 2.62
CA TYR A 227 -8.49 10.67 3.27
C TYR A 227 -9.78 10.75 2.46
N ALA A 228 -10.63 9.73 2.63
CA ALA A 228 -11.98 9.72 2.10
C ALA A 228 -12.83 10.86 2.69
N GLY A 229 -13.83 11.30 1.95
CA GLY A 229 -14.74 12.37 2.39
C GLY A 229 -15.48 12.08 3.70
N ASN A 230 -15.73 10.80 3.96
CA ASN A 230 -16.39 10.30 5.16
C ASN A 230 -15.46 9.39 5.99
N ALA A 231 -14.17 9.75 6.10
CA ALA A 231 -13.17 8.95 6.82
C ALA A 231 -13.49 8.86 8.33
N PRO A 232 -14.04 7.72 8.83
CA PRO A 232 -14.41 7.60 10.24
C PRO A 232 -13.22 7.27 11.14
N MET A 233 -12.11 6.80 10.56
CA MET A 233 -11.01 6.18 11.32
C MET A 233 -9.85 7.12 11.62
N THR A 234 -9.72 8.24 10.91
CA THR A 234 -8.64 9.20 11.17
C THR A 234 -9.15 10.62 11.05
N ASN A 235 -8.91 11.41 12.07
CA ASN A 235 -9.16 12.84 12.01
C ASN A 235 -7.84 13.61 11.83
N ARG A 236 -7.96 14.85 11.38
CA ARG A 236 -6.83 15.78 11.19
C ARG A 236 -6.00 15.93 12.46
N GLU A 237 -6.61 15.89 13.64
CA GLU A 237 -5.93 16.05 14.92
C GLU A 237 -4.99 14.88 15.21
N ASN A 238 -5.42 13.64 14.97
CA ASN A 238 -4.57 12.46 15.14
C ASN A 238 -3.38 12.48 14.17
N LEU A 239 -3.61 12.89 12.91
CA LEU A 239 -2.51 13.06 11.96
C LEU A 239 -1.49 14.08 12.45
N LYS A 240 -1.94 15.24 12.95
CA LYS A 240 -1.08 16.30 13.48
C LYS A 240 -0.34 15.87 14.73
N LYS A 241 -0.91 15.04 15.60
CA LYS A 241 -0.24 14.47 16.76
C LYS A 241 0.91 13.54 16.37
N ALA A 242 0.69 12.67 15.38
CA ALA A 242 1.72 11.75 14.88
C ALA A 242 2.75 12.45 14.00
N PHE A 243 2.33 13.44 13.23
CA PHE A 243 3.13 14.15 12.23
C PHE A 243 2.82 15.65 12.26
N PRO A 244 3.50 16.43 13.11
CA PRO A 244 3.21 17.86 13.32
C PRO A 244 3.25 18.69 12.03
N ASN A 245 4.13 18.35 11.09
CA ASN A 245 4.33 19.05 9.81
C ASN A 245 3.46 18.50 8.67
N SER A 246 2.43 17.69 8.98
CA SER A 246 1.59 17.06 7.94
C SER A 246 0.66 18.05 7.25
N GLU A 247 0.49 17.84 5.95
CA GLU A 247 -0.66 18.33 5.17
C GLU A 247 -1.81 17.32 5.28
N TYR A 248 -3.07 17.78 5.24
CA TYR A 248 -4.27 16.95 5.32
C TYR A 248 -5.26 17.33 4.23
N VAL A 249 -5.66 16.36 3.43
CA VAL A 249 -6.64 16.53 2.36
C VAL A 249 -7.72 15.47 2.48
N GLN A 250 -9.00 15.86 2.30
CA GLN A 250 -10.12 14.96 2.12
C GLN A 250 -10.61 15.02 0.68
N VAL A 251 -10.85 13.87 0.06
CA VAL A 251 -11.42 13.75 -1.28
C VAL A 251 -12.91 13.46 -1.13
N ALA A 252 -13.73 14.47 -1.38
CA ALA A 252 -15.17 14.39 -1.19
C ALA A 252 -15.83 13.33 -2.10
N GLY A 253 -16.89 12.68 -1.59
CA GLY A 253 -17.67 11.69 -2.35
C GLY A 253 -16.95 10.38 -2.62
N THR A 254 -15.90 10.06 -1.85
CA THR A 254 -15.19 8.79 -1.92
C THR A 254 -15.43 7.93 -0.69
N GLY A 255 -15.35 6.61 -0.88
CA GLY A 255 -15.19 5.62 0.16
C GLY A 255 -13.72 5.33 0.45
N HIS A 256 -13.49 4.17 1.08
CA HIS A 256 -12.18 3.77 1.61
C HIS A 256 -11.07 3.64 0.54
N PHE A 257 -11.41 3.36 -0.70
CA PHE A 257 -10.46 3.17 -1.80
C PHE A 257 -10.29 4.45 -2.63
N VAL A 258 -9.99 5.56 -1.97
CA VAL A 258 -9.90 6.90 -2.55
C VAL A 258 -9.01 6.96 -3.80
N MET A 259 -7.90 6.21 -3.81
CA MET A 259 -6.94 6.14 -4.92
C MET A 259 -7.49 5.40 -6.15
N MET A 260 -8.50 4.56 -5.96
CA MET A 260 -9.19 3.83 -7.04
C MET A 260 -10.47 4.54 -7.47
N GLU A 261 -11.17 5.20 -6.54
CA GLU A 261 -12.46 5.86 -6.79
C GLU A 261 -12.32 7.23 -7.45
N ARG A 262 -11.21 7.94 -7.18
CA ARG A 262 -10.86 9.25 -7.77
C ARG A 262 -9.37 9.27 -8.16
N PRO A 263 -8.94 8.41 -9.10
CA PRO A 263 -7.52 8.23 -9.41
C PRO A 263 -6.85 9.53 -9.90
N ASP A 264 -7.51 10.31 -10.74
CA ASP A 264 -6.93 11.55 -11.29
C ASP A 264 -6.67 12.59 -10.20
N GLU A 265 -7.64 12.78 -9.30
CA GLU A 265 -7.50 13.70 -8.18
C GLU A 265 -6.44 13.22 -7.19
N PHE A 266 -6.45 11.93 -6.86
CA PHE A 266 -5.45 11.31 -6.01
C PHE A 266 -4.03 11.48 -6.59
N ASN A 267 -3.84 11.14 -7.86
CA ASN A 267 -2.55 11.26 -8.55
C ASN A 267 -2.07 12.71 -8.59
N ARG A 268 -2.95 13.67 -8.86
CA ARG A 268 -2.62 15.10 -8.84
C ARG A 268 -2.13 15.55 -7.46
N LEU A 269 -2.80 15.15 -6.39
CA LEU A 269 -2.40 15.46 -5.01
C LEU A 269 -1.05 14.84 -4.65
N LEU A 270 -0.86 13.57 -4.98
CA LEU A 270 0.37 12.84 -4.72
C LEU A 270 1.55 13.44 -5.51
N LEU A 271 1.39 13.69 -6.80
CA LEU A 271 2.43 14.31 -7.64
C LEU A 271 2.81 15.71 -7.15
N ALA A 272 1.84 16.52 -6.72
CA ALA A 272 2.11 17.84 -6.15
C ALA A 272 2.91 17.76 -4.83
N PHE A 273 2.69 16.73 -4.04
CA PHE A 273 3.49 16.47 -2.83
C PHE A 273 4.90 15.98 -3.19
N LEU A 274 5.01 14.99 -4.09
CA LEU A 274 6.29 14.43 -4.52
C LEU A 274 7.23 15.51 -5.09
N GLY A 275 6.71 16.47 -5.85
CA GLY A 275 7.47 17.59 -6.38
C GLY A 275 8.05 18.57 -5.34
N LYS A 276 7.60 18.49 -4.07
CA LYS A 276 8.13 19.29 -2.95
C LYS A 276 9.20 18.53 -2.14
N ILE A 277 9.33 17.20 -2.33
CA ILE A 277 10.22 16.35 -1.54
C ILE A 277 11.66 16.50 -2.01
N LYS A 278 12.57 16.54 -1.04
CA LYS A 278 14.01 16.43 -1.28
C LYS A 278 14.45 15.00 -0.88
N TYR A 279 14.88 14.22 -1.87
CA TYR A 279 15.33 12.83 -1.69
C TYR A 279 16.75 12.72 -1.14
#